data_7092d9ba503f0ed2ecd7f97e5f4f914c
#
_entry.id   7092d9ba503f0ed2ecd7f97e5f4f914c
#
_cell.length_a   1.000
_cell.length_b   1.000
_cell.length_c   1.000
_cell.angle_alpha   90.00
_cell.angle_beta   90.00
_cell.angle_gamma   90.00
#
_symmetry.space_group_name_H-M   'P 1'
#
loop_
_entity.id
_entity.type
_entity.pdbx_description
1 polymer ?
#
loop_
_entity_poly.entity_id
_entity_poly.type
_entity_poly.pdbx_seq_one_letter_code
_entity_poly.pdbx_strand_id
1 'polypeptide(L)'
;ILSLTQLLMEHEGSFEQELNPDQLCTILFTSGTTGKSKGVMLSHRNLTDNAVCLDMKIPAGTVSMTLLPINHVYCLTMDIIKGIYIGMVICINDSIMHVQKNLKLFKPEIVLLVPMVIESIYAKLKDVSKLIPKKAAAHAAFGGNLRIICSGGAYLDPEYVDRFKEYGIT
;
A
#
# COMPACT_ATOMS: atom_id res chain seq x y z
N ILE A 1 -17.29 23.20 8.48
CA ILE A 1 -16.22 22.18 8.34
C ILE A 1 -14.94 22.87 8.77
N LEU A 2 -14.33 22.39 9.87
CA LEU A 2 -13.01 22.86 10.33
C LEU A 2 -11.92 22.22 9.47
N SER A 3 -10.89 22.98 9.12
CA SER A 3 -9.72 22.40 8.47
C SER A 3 -8.83 21.67 9.50
N LEU A 4 -8.06 20.68 9.07
CA LEU A 4 -7.09 20.00 9.95
C LEU A 4 -6.12 20.99 10.61
N THR A 5 -5.69 22.01 9.88
CA THR A 5 -4.81 23.08 10.39
C THR A 5 -5.47 23.86 11.54
N GLN A 6 -6.77 24.19 11.41
CA GLN A 6 -7.50 24.86 12.49
C GLN A 6 -7.62 23.96 13.72
N LEU A 7 -7.97 22.67 13.54
CA LEU A 7 -8.02 21.72 14.65
C LEU A 7 -6.69 21.57 15.38
N LEU A 8 -5.57 21.51 14.65
CA LEU A 8 -4.23 21.41 15.25
C LEU A 8 -3.82 22.69 15.99
N MET A 9 -4.28 23.87 15.53
CA MET A 9 -3.98 25.13 16.21
C MET A 9 -4.84 25.38 17.46
N GLU A 10 -6.04 24.82 17.50
CA GLU A 10 -6.99 25.02 18.61
C GLU A 10 -6.78 24.04 19.77
N HIS A 11 -6.02 22.97 19.57
CA HIS A 11 -5.84 21.91 20.55
C HIS A 11 -4.34 21.66 20.85
N GLU A 12 -3.77 22.56 21.66
CA GLU A 12 -2.44 22.38 22.24
C GLU A 12 -2.57 21.62 23.58
N GLY A 13 -2.45 20.31 23.55
CA GLY A 13 -2.47 19.52 24.79
C GLY A 13 -2.15 18.06 24.56
N SER A 14 -1.67 17.40 25.61
CA SER A 14 -1.56 15.93 25.60
C SER A 14 -2.95 15.32 25.66
N PHE A 15 -3.22 14.40 24.77
CA PHE A 15 -4.44 13.60 24.79
C PHE A 15 -4.11 12.21 25.32
N GLU A 16 -4.54 11.93 26.54
CA GLU A 16 -4.43 10.60 27.12
C GLU A 16 -5.83 9.98 27.18
N GLN A 17 -6.01 8.87 26.48
CA GLN A 17 -7.23 8.08 26.55
C GLN A 17 -6.86 6.61 26.73
N GLU A 18 -7.49 5.95 27.67
CA GLU A 18 -7.41 4.49 27.80
C GLU A 18 -8.10 3.85 26.59
N LEU A 19 -7.35 3.10 25.80
CA LEU A 19 -7.84 2.44 24.60
C LEU A 19 -8.39 1.05 24.94
N ASN A 20 -9.67 0.84 24.67
CA ASN A 20 -10.23 -0.51 24.68
C ASN A 20 -10.03 -1.15 23.29
N PRO A 21 -9.22 -2.22 23.20
CA PRO A 21 -8.93 -2.88 21.92
C PRO A 21 -10.18 -3.38 21.19
N ASP A 22 -11.25 -3.70 21.91
CA ASP A 22 -12.48 -4.22 21.32
C ASP A 22 -13.49 -3.13 20.98
N GLN A 23 -13.17 -1.86 21.26
CA GLN A 23 -13.99 -0.73 20.86
C GLN A 23 -14.00 -0.57 19.34
N LEU A 24 -15.13 -0.14 18.78
CA LEU A 24 -15.26 0.23 17.38
C LEU A 24 -14.23 1.31 17.00
N CYS A 25 -13.39 0.99 16.02
CA CYS A 25 -12.35 1.87 15.51
C CYS A 25 -12.74 2.52 14.17
N THR A 26 -13.30 1.74 13.26
CA THR A 26 -13.64 2.22 11.92
C THR A 26 -14.81 1.45 11.31
N ILE A 27 -15.49 2.10 10.36
CA ILE A 27 -16.51 1.47 9.51
C ILE A 27 -16.05 1.60 8.06
N LEU A 28 -15.79 0.47 7.42
CA LEU A 28 -15.40 0.41 6.02
C LEU A 28 -16.57 -0.05 5.15
N PHE A 29 -16.88 0.70 4.12
CA PHE A 29 -17.97 0.37 3.22
C PHE A 29 -17.47 -0.54 2.08
N THR A 30 -18.20 -1.64 1.86
CA THR A 30 -17.97 -2.57 0.76
C THR A 30 -19.15 -2.57 -0.20
N SER A 31 -18.90 -2.82 -1.48
CA SER A 31 -19.93 -2.84 -2.54
C SER A 31 -20.85 -4.05 -2.48
N GLY A 32 -21.00 -4.75 -1.39
CA GLY A 32 -21.90 -5.88 -1.16
C GLY A 32 -22.43 -6.62 -2.41
N THR A 33 -22.51 -7.92 -2.38
CA THR A 33 -23.03 -8.78 -3.49
C THR A 33 -24.47 -8.46 -3.90
N THR A 34 -25.23 -7.75 -3.07
CA THR A 34 -26.63 -7.36 -3.30
C THR A 34 -26.78 -5.97 -3.91
N GLY A 35 -25.68 -5.31 -4.32
CA GLY A 35 -25.70 -3.97 -4.89
C GLY A 35 -25.87 -2.83 -3.86
N LYS A 36 -26.17 -3.13 -2.61
CA LYS A 36 -26.23 -2.14 -1.51
C LYS A 36 -24.90 -2.14 -0.77
N SER A 37 -24.33 -0.97 -0.58
CA SER A 37 -23.13 -0.78 0.22
C SER A 37 -23.36 -1.22 1.67
N LYS A 38 -22.44 -2.01 2.21
CA LYS A 38 -22.49 -2.49 3.60
C LYS A 38 -21.34 -1.91 4.40
N GLY A 39 -21.63 -1.36 5.57
CA GLY A 39 -20.62 -0.89 6.51
C GLY A 39 -20.08 -2.05 7.36
N VAL A 40 -18.83 -2.40 7.20
CA VAL A 40 -18.14 -3.39 8.03
C VAL A 40 -17.54 -2.66 9.23
N MET A 41 -17.97 -3.04 10.41
CA MET A 41 -17.51 -2.48 11.69
C MET A 41 -16.27 -3.22 12.15
N LEU A 42 -15.17 -2.51 12.36
CA LEU A 42 -13.90 -3.07 12.80
C LEU A 42 -13.44 -2.42 14.11
N SER A 43 -13.01 -3.24 15.06
CA SER A 43 -12.39 -2.79 16.30
C SER A 43 -10.90 -2.45 16.10
N HIS A 44 -10.30 -1.79 17.09
CA HIS A 44 -8.84 -1.61 17.12
C HIS A 44 -8.11 -2.95 17.01
N ARG A 45 -8.57 -3.97 17.73
CA ARG A 45 -8.00 -5.33 17.68
C ARG A 45 -8.04 -5.92 16.30
N ASN A 46 -9.17 -5.83 15.58
CA ASN A 46 -9.27 -6.38 14.22
C ASN A 46 -8.22 -5.81 13.28
N LEU A 47 -7.97 -4.49 13.36
CA LEU A 47 -6.99 -3.83 12.50
C LEU A 47 -5.56 -4.19 12.89
N THR A 48 -5.24 -4.16 14.19
CA THR A 48 -3.90 -4.43 14.68
C THR A 48 -3.51 -5.89 14.51
N ASP A 49 -4.38 -6.84 14.85
CA ASP A 49 -4.10 -8.27 14.67
C ASP A 49 -3.85 -8.60 13.20
N ASN A 50 -4.65 -8.02 12.29
CA ASN A 50 -4.43 -8.18 10.85
C ASN A 50 -3.09 -7.60 10.40
N ALA A 51 -2.72 -6.42 10.90
CA ALA A 51 -1.46 -5.78 10.53
C ALA A 51 -0.23 -6.55 11.06
N VAL A 52 -0.31 -7.18 12.24
CA VAL A 52 0.85 -7.86 12.87
C VAL A 52 0.95 -9.35 12.52
N CYS A 53 -0.15 -10.00 12.12
CA CYS A 53 -0.20 -11.46 11.90
C CYS A 53 0.79 -11.98 10.84
N LEU A 54 1.17 -11.16 9.87
CA LEU A 54 2.11 -11.53 8.82
C LEU A 54 3.48 -10.88 9.07
N ASP A 55 4.49 -11.67 9.37
CA ASP A 55 5.87 -11.20 9.44
C ASP A 55 6.48 -11.12 8.04
N MET A 56 6.55 -9.92 7.50
CA MET A 56 7.11 -9.66 6.16
C MET A 56 8.63 -9.51 6.16
N LYS A 57 9.29 -9.52 7.33
CA LYS A 57 10.75 -9.33 7.51
C LYS A 57 11.29 -8.09 6.77
N ILE A 58 10.50 -7.02 6.74
CA ILE A 58 10.87 -5.75 6.11
C ILE A 58 11.60 -4.90 7.18
N PRO A 59 12.80 -4.37 6.88
CA PRO A 59 13.53 -3.50 7.80
C PRO A 59 12.78 -2.19 8.08
N ALA A 60 12.91 -1.66 9.29
CA ALA A 60 12.50 -0.30 9.59
C ALA A 60 13.24 0.70 8.68
N GLY A 61 12.58 1.80 8.34
CA GLY A 61 13.10 2.79 7.40
C GLY A 61 12.92 2.45 5.92
N THR A 62 12.44 1.23 5.57
CA THR A 62 12.10 0.88 4.18
C THR A 62 11.06 1.85 3.63
N VAL A 63 11.29 2.35 2.42
CA VAL A 63 10.37 3.29 1.76
C VAL A 63 9.27 2.54 1.04
N SER A 64 8.01 2.81 1.41
CA SER A 64 6.83 2.37 0.67
C SER A 64 6.13 3.54 -0.01
N MET A 65 5.34 3.26 -1.04
CA MET A 65 4.46 4.24 -1.66
C MET A 65 3.07 3.64 -1.83
N THR A 66 2.04 4.32 -1.29
CA THR A 66 0.65 3.88 -1.43
C THR A 66 0.19 4.10 -2.87
N LEU A 67 -0.27 3.04 -3.51
CA LEU A 67 -0.84 3.06 -4.86
C LEU A 67 -2.32 2.69 -4.88
N LEU A 68 -2.81 2.14 -3.78
CA LEU A 68 -4.20 1.76 -3.57
C LEU A 68 -4.94 2.84 -2.76
N PRO A 69 -6.27 2.95 -2.90
CA PRO A 69 -7.06 3.89 -2.12
C PRO A 69 -6.98 3.58 -0.61
N ILE A 70 -6.70 4.60 0.21
CA ILE A 70 -6.55 4.47 1.67
C ILE A 70 -7.85 4.00 2.34
N ASN A 71 -8.99 4.33 1.76
CA ASN A 71 -10.31 3.88 2.24
C ASN A 71 -10.60 2.40 1.96
N HIS A 72 -9.72 1.70 1.26
CA HIS A 72 -9.81 0.25 1.09
C HIS A 72 -9.04 -0.47 2.20
N VAL A 73 -9.66 -1.50 2.83
CA VAL A 73 -9.09 -2.22 3.98
C VAL A 73 -7.67 -2.73 3.72
N TYR A 74 -7.38 -3.22 2.52
CA TYR A 74 -6.06 -3.75 2.18
C TYR A 74 -4.97 -2.66 2.27
N CYS A 75 -5.21 -1.48 1.70
CA CYS A 75 -4.28 -0.35 1.83
C CYS A 75 -4.18 0.14 3.29
N LEU A 76 -5.32 0.33 3.96
CA LEU A 76 -5.35 0.81 5.34
C LEU A 76 -4.55 -0.11 6.27
N THR A 77 -4.77 -1.43 6.20
CA THR A 77 -4.12 -2.38 7.13
C THR A 77 -2.69 -2.70 6.73
N MET A 78 -2.43 -2.99 5.46
CA MET A 78 -1.14 -3.54 5.02
C MET A 78 -0.14 -2.48 4.57
N ASP A 79 -0.59 -1.30 4.14
CA ASP A 79 0.31 -0.21 3.76
C ASP A 79 0.48 0.79 4.90
N ILE A 80 -0.63 1.24 5.51
CA ILE A 80 -0.58 2.28 6.52
C ILE A 80 -0.29 1.70 7.91
N ILE A 81 -1.19 0.87 8.47
CA ILE A 81 -1.07 0.41 9.87
C ILE A 81 0.16 -0.49 10.03
N LYS A 82 0.35 -1.44 9.12
CA LYS A 82 1.54 -2.30 9.13
C LYS A 82 2.82 -1.51 8.87
N GLY A 83 2.79 -0.54 7.96
CA GLY A 83 3.94 0.32 7.69
C GLY A 83 4.36 1.12 8.94
N ILE A 84 3.41 1.67 9.68
CA ILE A 84 3.66 2.33 10.97
C ILE A 84 4.22 1.34 11.99
N TYR A 85 3.62 0.15 12.10
CA TYR A 85 4.09 -0.90 13.02
C TYR A 85 5.53 -1.32 12.77
N ILE A 86 5.94 -1.46 11.50
CA ILE A 86 7.31 -1.82 11.11
C ILE A 86 8.28 -0.64 11.24
N GLY A 87 7.78 0.60 11.23
CA GLY A 87 8.60 1.81 11.17
C GLY A 87 9.07 2.15 9.75
N MET A 88 8.22 1.93 8.75
CA MET A 88 8.50 2.29 7.35
C MET A 88 8.32 3.78 7.09
N VAL A 89 8.97 4.27 6.03
CA VAL A 89 8.68 5.59 5.45
C VAL A 89 7.56 5.44 4.45
N ILE A 90 6.36 5.92 4.80
CA ILE A 90 5.16 5.78 3.98
C ILE A 90 4.97 7.03 3.13
N CYS A 91 5.13 6.90 1.82
CA CYS A 91 4.88 7.95 0.84
C CYS A 91 3.44 7.83 0.31
N ILE A 92 2.61 8.81 0.60
CA ILE A 92 1.22 8.81 0.12
C ILE A 92 1.15 9.38 -1.28
N ASN A 93 0.66 8.59 -2.24
CA ASN A 93 0.43 9.07 -3.60
C ASN A 93 -0.85 9.92 -3.65
N ASP A 94 -0.71 11.12 -4.17
CA ASP A 94 -1.78 12.12 -4.20
C ASP A 94 -2.80 11.90 -5.33
N SER A 95 -2.37 11.25 -6.43
CA SER A 95 -3.22 11.02 -7.59
C SER A 95 -2.71 9.88 -8.47
N ILE A 96 -3.64 9.12 -9.07
CA ILE A 96 -3.31 8.11 -10.07
C ILE A 96 -2.53 8.71 -11.25
N MET A 97 -2.81 9.96 -11.60
CA MET A 97 -2.12 10.68 -12.68
C MET A 97 -0.65 10.97 -12.35
N HIS A 98 -0.29 11.02 -11.07
CA HIS A 98 1.05 11.35 -10.61
C HIS A 98 1.91 10.12 -10.27
N VAL A 99 1.38 8.90 -10.36
CA VAL A 99 2.08 7.66 -9.98
C VAL A 99 3.49 7.58 -10.58
N GLN A 100 3.64 7.80 -11.88
CA GLN A 100 4.94 7.73 -12.56
C GLN A 100 5.94 8.79 -12.05
N LYS A 101 5.46 10.01 -11.80
CA LYS A 101 6.26 11.09 -11.24
C LYS A 101 6.67 10.75 -9.81
N ASN A 102 5.72 10.29 -9.00
CA ASN A 102 5.93 10.00 -7.58
C ASN A 102 6.82 8.78 -7.35
N LEU A 103 6.72 7.73 -8.21
CA LEU A 103 7.66 6.60 -8.20
C LEU A 103 9.11 7.04 -8.39
N LYS A 104 9.35 7.98 -9.32
CA LYS A 104 10.69 8.52 -9.56
C LYS A 104 11.16 9.45 -8.45
N LEU A 105 10.24 10.17 -7.80
CA LEU A 105 10.54 11.10 -6.72
C LEU A 105 10.85 10.35 -5.42
N PHE A 106 9.97 9.46 -5.00
CA PHE A 106 10.06 8.75 -3.72
C PHE A 106 10.94 7.50 -3.79
N LYS A 107 11.12 6.90 -4.98
CA LYS A 107 11.92 5.71 -5.22
C LYS A 107 11.61 4.59 -4.23
N PRO A 108 10.35 4.14 -4.11
CA PRO A 108 9.96 3.16 -3.12
C PRO A 108 10.70 1.83 -3.33
N GLU A 109 10.94 1.13 -2.23
CA GLU A 109 11.55 -0.20 -2.21
C GLU A 109 10.48 -1.30 -2.21
N ILE A 110 9.29 -0.97 -1.72
CA ILE A 110 8.12 -1.85 -1.68
C ILE A 110 6.85 -1.12 -2.10
N VAL A 111 5.98 -1.81 -2.81
CA VAL A 111 4.62 -1.34 -3.14
C VAL A 111 3.60 -2.46 -2.99
N LEU A 112 2.37 -2.09 -2.61
CA LEU A 112 1.23 -2.99 -2.57
C LEU A 112 0.36 -2.78 -3.82
N LEU A 113 0.03 -3.88 -4.49
CA LEU A 113 -0.73 -3.86 -5.73
C LEU A 113 -1.83 -4.94 -5.73
N VAL A 114 -2.80 -4.78 -6.59
CA VAL A 114 -3.77 -5.83 -6.93
C VAL A 114 -3.34 -6.55 -8.21
N PRO A 115 -3.73 -7.83 -8.42
CA PRO A 115 -3.29 -8.64 -9.55
C PRO A 115 -3.43 -7.95 -10.91
N MET A 116 -4.57 -7.36 -11.20
CA MET A 116 -4.83 -6.66 -12.47
C MET A 116 -3.77 -5.56 -12.77
N VAL A 117 -3.33 -4.83 -11.74
CA VAL A 117 -2.29 -3.81 -11.88
C VAL A 117 -0.93 -4.45 -12.15
N ILE A 118 -0.61 -5.55 -11.44
CA ILE A 118 0.63 -6.33 -11.63
C ILE A 118 0.73 -6.84 -13.07
N GLU A 119 -0.34 -7.44 -13.58
CA GLU A 119 -0.43 -7.94 -14.96
C GLU A 119 -0.24 -6.83 -15.99
N SER A 120 -0.91 -5.68 -15.77
CA SER A 120 -0.79 -4.51 -16.64
C SER A 120 0.64 -3.95 -16.66
N ILE A 121 1.30 -3.88 -15.49
CA ILE A 121 2.67 -3.43 -15.36
C ILE A 121 3.61 -4.42 -16.07
N TYR A 122 3.42 -5.72 -15.86
CA TYR A 122 4.23 -6.75 -16.52
C TYR A 122 4.15 -6.65 -18.04
N ALA A 123 2.95 -6.49 -18.61
CA ALA A 123 2.77 -6.32 -20.04
C ALA A 123 3.60 -5.15 -20.60
N LYS A 124 3.58 -4.01 -19.93
CA LYS A 124 4.38 -2.83 -20.31
C LYS A 124 5.89 -3.09 -20.17
N LEU A 125 6.32 -3.71 -19.06
CA LEU A 125 7.73 -4.04 -18.85
C LEU A 125 8.24 -5.01 -19.92
N LYS A 126 7.43 -6.01 -20.29
CA LYS A 126 7.76 -6.98 -21.34
C LYS A 126 8.02 -6.28 -22.67
N ASP A 127 7.22 -5.28 -23.03
CA ASP A 127 7.42 -4.56 -24.29
C ASP A 127 8.68 -3.69 -24.26
N VAL A 128 8.94 -2.99 -23.17
CA VAL A 128 10.16 -2.18 -22.99
C VAL A 128 11.40 -3.05 -22.95
N SER A 129 11.33 -4.23 -22.34
CA SER A 129 12.46 -5.17 -22.22
C SER A 129 12.89 -5.84 -23.53
N LYS A 130 12.15 -5.64 -24.62
CA LYS A 130 12.60 -5.98 -25.96
C LYS A 130 13.72 -5.05 -26.47
N LEU A 131 13.82 -3.86 -25.89
CA LEU A 131 14.75 -2.81 -26.30
C LEU A 131 15.90 -2.59 -25.33
N ILE A 132 15.68 -2.87 -24.03
CA ILE A 132 16.69 -2.68 -22.97
C ILE A 132 16.67 -3.88 -22.00
N PRO A 133 17.74 -4.12 -21.21
CA PRO A 133 17.77 -5.19 -20.22
C PRO A 133 16.62 -5.10 -19.21
N LYS A 134 16.07 -6.25 -18.81
CA LYS A 134 14.88 -6.33 -17.91
C LYS A 134 15.04 -5.50 -16.62
N LYS A 135 16.19 -5.61 -15.95
CA LYS A 135 16.47 -4.82 -14.74
C LYS A 135 16.49 -3.31 -15.01
N ALA A 136 17.01 -2.89 -16.17
CA ALA A 136 16.99 -1.48 -16.55
C ALA A 136 15.57 -0.99 -16.86
N ALA A 137 14.73 -1.84 -17.47
CA ALA A 137 13.33 -1.54 -17.71
C ALA A 137 12.56 -1.33 -16.38
N ALA A 138 12.75 -2.23 -15.39
CA ALA A 138 12.18 -2.10 -14.07
C ALA A 138 12.68 -0.84 -13.35
N HIS A 139 13.99 -0.58 -13.38
CA HIS A 139 14.59 0.62 -12.79
C HIS A 139 13.96 1.91 -13.35
N ALA A 140 13.81 1.99 -14.67
CA ALA A 140 13.20 3.14 -15.33
C ALA A 140 11.70 3.31 -14.99
N ALA A 141 10.99 2.19 -14.81
CA ALA A 141 9.55 2.20 -14.50
C ALA A 141 9.25 2.62 -13.06
N PHE A 142 10.07 2.17 -12.09
CA PHE A 142 9.79 2.28 -10.66
C PHE A 142 10.71 3.25 -9.89
N GLY A 143 11.54 4.01 -10.57
CA GLY A 143 12.43 4.99 -9.92
C GLY A 143 13.72 4.40 -9.35
N GLY A 144 13.95 3.08 -9.49
CA GLY A 144 15.25 2.46 -9.28
C GLY A 144 15.45 1.62 -8.02
N ASN A 145 14.63 1.77 -7.01
CA ASN A 145 14.82 1.08 -5.73
C ASN A 145 13.84 -0.07 -5.46
N LEU A 146 12.82 -0.24 -6.32
CA LEU A 146 11.79 -1.24 -6.08
C LEU A 146 12.38 -2.66 -6.08
N ARG A 147 12.14 -3.38 -4.98
CA ARG A 147 12.61 -4.76 -4.76
C ARG A 147 11.46 -5.71 -4.45
N ILE A 148 10.36 -5.20 -3.91
CA ILE A 148 9.24 -6.03 -3.43
C ILE A 148 7.93 -5.49 -3.99
N ILE A 149 7.13 -6.39 -4.56
CA ILE A 149 5.72 -6.13 -4.88
C ILE A 149 4.87 -7.10 -4.06
N CYS A 150 4.02 -6.58 -3.18
CA CYS A 150 3.05 -7.37 -2.46
C CYS A 150 1.73 -7.41 -3.24
N SER A 151 1.23 -8.60 -3.53
CA SER A 151 -0.06 -8.81 -4.17
C SER A 151 -1.13 -9.17 -3.15
N GLY A 152 -2.32 -8.57 -3.28
CA GLY A 152 -3.46 -8.92 -2.44
C GLY A 152 -4.79 -8.50 -3.08
N GLY A 153 -5.88 -8.82 -2.38
CA GLY A 153 -7.24 -8.50 -2.80
C GLY A 153 -7.86 -9.44 -3.83
N ALA A 154 -7.06 -10.24 -4.56
CA ALA A 154 -7.52 -11.25 -5.51
C ALA A 154 -6.42 -12.29 -5.77
N TYR A 155 -6.76 -13.35 -6.50
CA TYR A 155 -5.80 -14.36 -6.95
C TYR A 155 -4.84 -13.77 -7.99
N LEU A 156 -3.54 -14.01 -7.80
CA LEU A 156 -2.50 -13.76 -8.78
C LEU A 156 -1.91 -15.09 -9.23
N ASP A 157 -1.76 -15.29 -10.54
CA ASP A 157 -1.09 -16.47 -11.06
C ASP A 157 0.38 -16.49 -10.57
N PRO A 158 0.83 -17.59 -9.91
CA PRO A 158 2.19 -17.72 -9.40
C PRO A 158 3.28 -17.49 -10.44
N GLU A 159 2.99 -17.70 -11.72
CA GLU A 159 3.93 -17.43 -12.82
C GLU A 159 4.43 -15.98 -12.82
N TYR A 160 3.61 -15.02 -12.38
CA TYR A 160 4.03 -13.62 -12.28
C TYR A 160 5.15 -13.40 -11.26
N VAL A 161 5.21 -14.20 -10.19
CA VAL A 161 6.31 -14.14 -9.21
C VAL A 161 7.64 -14.43 -9.89
N ASP A 162 7.70 -15.50 -10.68
CA ASP A 162 8.93 -15.87 -11.38
C ASP A 162 9.29 -14.87 -12.49
N ARG A 163 8.28 -14.40 -13.19
CA ARG A 163 8.45 -13.35 -14.22
C ARG A 163 9.04 -12.05 -13.65
N PHE A 164 8.59 -11.59 -12.47
CA PHE A 164 9.13 -10.37 -11.85
C PHE A 164 10.53 -10.57 -11.26
N LYS A 165 10.90 -11.79 -10.82
CA LYS A 165 12.27 -12.11 -10.42
C LYS A 165 13.30 -11.82 -11.51
N GLU A 166 12.94 -12.02 -12.79
CA GLU A 166 13.82 -11.70 -13.92
C GLU A 166 14.12 -10.20 -14.05
N TYR A 167 13.22 -9.36 -13.50
CA TYR A 167 13.38 -7.90 -13.42
C TYR A 167 14.08 -7.46 -12.13
N GLY A 168 14.44 -8.41 -11.23
CA GLY A 168 15.05 -8.15 -9.92
C GLY A 168 14.06 -7.72 -8.85
N ILE A 169 12.77 -8.07 -9.01
CA ILE A 169 11.67 -7.76 -8.08
C ILE A 169 11.10 -9.08 -7.56
N THR A 170 10.83 -9.12 -6.24
CA THR A 170 10.28 -10.30 -5.56
C THR A 170 8.83 -10.05 -5.17
#